data_a393e29b2eefbad6dd741012496d6aeb
#
_entry.id   a393e29b2eefbad6dd741012496d6aeb
#
_cell.length_a   1.000
_cell.length_b   1.000
_cell.length_c   1.000
_cell.angle_alpha   90.00
_cell.angle_beta   90.00
_cell.angle_gamma   90.00
#
_symmetry.space_group_name_H-M   'P 1'
#
loop_
_entity.id
_entity.type
_entity.pdbx_description
1 polymer ?
#
loop_
_entity_poly.entity_id
_entity_poly.type
_entity_poly.pdbx_seq_one_letter_code
_entity_poly.pdbx_strand_id
1 'polypeptide(L)'
;RKVGFLFQNYALWPNMTVYQNISFGLANIKEEMPVYNFELKNAARLAEILSRPEDVTKVLDECRDKKGKLDEKKAVIKLIDAFTVSQYTAKKLFAYHLEKPRDMSGEIAPLKAKVDAARAAGLITEDFQVIRDGKPYTAVRKLTKEEIDLSVRRVSRIVKISMFMDRYPAELSGGQQQRVAIA
;
A
#
# COMPACT_ATOMS: atom_id res chain seq x y z
N ARG A 1 24.66 12.51 0.33
CA ARG A 1 24.82 11.06 0.12
C ARG A 1 24.44 10.38 1.44
N LYS A 2 23.32 9.67 1.50
CA LYS A 2 22.95 8.88 2.69
C LYS A 2 23.71 7.55 2.61
N VAL A 3 24.52 7.23 3.63
CA VAL A 3 25.25 5.97 3.76
C VAL A 3 24.50 5.10 4.76
N GLY A 4 24.13 3.90 4.35
CA GLY A 4 23.55 2.89 5.24
C GLY A 4 24.63 1.90 5.70
N PHE A 5 24.61 1.53 6.98
CA PHE A 5 25.45 0.48 7.52
C PHE A 5 24.59 -0.76 7.77
N LEU A 6 25.07 -1.92 7.33
CA LEU A 6 24.49 -3.22 7.64
C LEU A 6 25.39 -3.92 8.65
N PHE A 7 24.85 -4.16 9.86
CA PHE A 7 25.57 -4.91 10.89
C PHE A 7 25.55 -6.42 10.61
N GLN A 8 26.55 -7.17 11.04
CA GLN A 8 26.63 -8.63 10.84
C GLN A 8 25.45 -9.40 11.46
N ASN A 9 24.87 -8.91 12.54
CA ASN A 9 23.68 -9.46 13.19
C ASN A 9 22.37 -8.87 12.66
N TYR A 10 22.43 -8.14 11.53
CA TYR A 10 21.32 -7.47 10.86
C TYR A 10 20.58 -6.42 11.71
N ALA A 11 20.90 -6.25 12.99
CA ALA A 11 20.33 -5.27 13.93
C ALA A 11 18.78 -5.18 13.90
N LEU A 12 18.11 -6.31 13.69
CA LEU A 12 16.65 -6.38 13.71
C LEU A 12 16.14 -6.49 15.15
N TRP A 13 15.05 -5.83 15.43
CA TRP A 13 14.34 -5.94 16.71
C TRP A 13 13.62 -7.28 16.79
N PRO A 14 14.03 -8.21 17.67
CA PRO A 14 13.51 -9.58 17.67
C PRO A 14 12.03 -9.68 18.08
N ASN A 15 11.53 -8.71 18.84
CA ASN A 15 10.15 -8.62 19.33
C ASN A 15 9.23 -7.80 18.41
N MET A 16 9.73 -7.36 17.27
CA MET A 16 8.96 -6.66 16.25
C MET A 16 8.80 -7.53 15.01
N THR A 17 7.64 -7.45 14.36
CA THR A 17 7.44 -8.09 13.05
C THR A 17 8.31 -7.46 11.98
N VAL A 18 8.43 -8.10 10.82
CA VAL A 18 9.13 -7.54 9.66
C VAL A 18 8.58 -6.14 9.31
N TYR A 19 7.25 -6.01 9.24
CA TYR A 19 6.60 -4.72 9.00
C TYR A 19 7.03 -3.66 10.02
N GLN A 20 7.01 -3.99 11.30
CA GLN A 20 7.39 -3.07 12.37
C GLN A 20 8.86 -2.69 12.31
N ASN A 21 9.76 -3.63 12.00
CA ASN A 21 11.18 -3.35 11.82
C ASN A 21 11.42 -2.32 10.72
N ILE A 22 10.78 -2.47 9.55
CA ILE A 22 10.94 -1.55 8.42
C ILE A 22 10.28 -0.20 8.71
N SER A 23 9.10 -0.19 9.33
CA SER A 23 8.33 1.03 9.58
C SER A 23 8.84 1.87 10.74
N PHE A 24 9.65 1.30 11.65
CA PHE A 24 10.08 1.95 12.89
C PHE A 24 10.77 3.30 12.66
N GLY A 25 11.71 3.35 11.70
CA GLY A 25 12.40 4.59 11.36
C GLY A 25 11.47 5.64 10.75
N LEU A 26 10.56 5.21 9.88
CA LEU A 26 9.63 6.10 9.16
C LEU A 26 8.64 6.80 10.09
N ALA A 27 8.20 6.13 11.16
CA ALA A 27 7.21 6.67 12.10
C ALA A 27 7.71 7.90 12.87
N ASN A 28 9.02 8.13 12.93
CA ASN A 28 9.64 9.22 13.69
C ASN A 28 10.16 10.37 12.82
N ILE A 29 10.14 10.22 11.49
CA ILE A 29 10.53 11.29 10.58
C ILE A 29 9.49 12.42 10.67
N LYS A 30 9.99 13.63 10.93
CA LYS A 30 9.19 14.86 10.94
C LYS A 30 9.90 15.91 10.10
N GLU A 31 9.32 16.27 8.98
CA GLU A 31 9.87 17.25 8.06
C GLU A 31 8.75 17.96 7.29
N GLU A 32 9.07 19.01 6.58
CA GLU A 32 8.12 19.69 5.71
C GLU A 32 7.78 18.78 4.52
N MET A 33 6.51 18.40 4.43
CA MET A 33 6.03 17.46 3.41
C MET A 33 4.71 17.94 2.81
N PRO A 34 4.44 17.59 1.53
CA PRO A 34 3.13 17.77 0.93
C PRO A 34 2.04 17.05 1.74
N VAL A 35 0.86 17.66 1.79
CA VAL A 35 -0.32 17.04 2.42
C VAL A 35 -1.24 16.54 1.33
N TYR A 36 -1.43 15.21 1.27
CA TYR A 36 -2.27 14.55 0.27
C TYR A 36 -3.65 14.21 0.80
N ASN A 37 -4.65 14.27 -0.05
CA ASN A 37 -5.98 13.71 0.22
C ASN A 37 -5.99 12.23 -0.14
N PHE A 38 -5.63 11.36 0.81
CA PHE A 38 -5.57 9.92 0.59
C PHE A 38 -6.93 9.29 0.30
N GLU A 39 -8.02 9.86 0.79
CA GLU A 39 -9.36 9.34 0.50
C GLU A 39 -9.67 9.44 -1.00
N LEU A 40 -9.42 10.61 -1.59
CA LEU A 40 -9.62 10.84 -3.03
C LEU A 40 -8.61 10.09 -3.88
N LYS A 41 -7.35 10.03 -3.44
CA LYS A 41 -6.29 9.28 -4.11
C LYS A 41 -6.63 7.79 -4.18
N ASN A 42 -7.11 7.21 -3.08
CA ASN A 42 -7.54 5.82 -3.02
C ASN A 42 -8.82 5.58 -3.84
N ALA A 43 -9.75 6.54 -3.86
CA ALA A 43 -10.95 6.45 -4.69
C ALA A 43 -10.59 6.42 -6.19
N ALA A 44 -9.69 7.30 -6.64
CA ALA A 44 -9.21 7.30 -8.02
C ALA A 44 -8.50 5.98 -8.36
N ARG A 45 -7.64 5.49 -7.47
CA ARG A 45 -6.91 4.24 -7.69
C ARG A 45 -7.84 3.04 -7.72
N LEU A 46 -8.85 2.98 -6.84
CA LEU A 46 -9.89 1.95 -6.89
C LEU A 46 -10.65 1.99 -8.21
N ALA A 47 -11.10 3.17 -8.66
CA ALA A 47 -11.81 3.32 -9.93
C ALA A 47 -10.96 2.85 -11.12
N GLU A 48 -9.66 3.15 -11.12
CA GLU A 48 -8.72 2.69 -12.15
C GLU A 48 -8.60 1.15 -12.16
N ILE A 49 -8.43 0.51 -11.01
CA ILE A 49 -8.28 -0.94 -10.91
C ILE A 49 -9.60 -1.64 -11.30
N LEU A 50 -10.72 -1.13 -10.80
CA LEU A 50 -12.05 -1.68 -11.08
C LEU A 50 -12.46 -1.53 -12.55
N SER A 51 -11.83 -0.65 -13.34
CA SER A 51 -12.06 -0.57 -14.78
C SER A 51 -11.52 -1.77 -15.55
N ARG A 52 -10.71 -2.62 -14.91
CA ARG A 52 -10.16 -3.88 -15.43
C ARG A 52 -10.38 -5.00 -14.42
N PRO A 53 -11.64 -5.41 -14.18
CA PRO A 53 -11.97 -6.39 -13.14
C PRO A 53 -11.34 -7.75 -13.37
N GLU A 54 -11.04 -8.10 -14.63
CA GLU A 54 -10.32 -9.32 -15.00
C GLU A 54 -8.92 -9.43 -14.42
N ASP A 55 -8.22 -8.31 -14.23
CA ASP A 55 -6.90 -8.29 -13.61
C ASP A 55 -6.99 -8.63 -12.12
N VAL A 56 -8.04 -8.15 -11.43
CA VAL A 56 -8.33 -8.51 -10.04
C VAL A 56 -8.66 -9.99 -9.93
N THR A 57 -9.52 -10.51 -10.82
CA THR A 57 -9.91 -11.92 -10.85
C THR A 57 -8.68 -12.83 -11.02
N LYS A 58 -7.77 -12.51 -11.95
CA LYS A 58 -6.52 -13.29 -12.14
C LYS A 58 -5.70 -13.37 -10.84
N VAL A 59 -5.54 -12.25 -10.14
CA VAL A 59 -4.80 -12.22 -8.87
C VAL A 59 -5.50 -13.07 -7.81
N LEU A 60 -6.83 -13.03 -7.74
CA LEU A 60 -7.60 -13.84 -6.78
C LEU A 60 -7.52 -15.34 -7.09
N ASP A 61 -7.54 -15.72 -8.36
CA ASP A 61 -7.43 -17.14 -8.77
C ASP A 61 -6.10 -17.77 -8.36
N GLU A 62 -4.99 -17.02 -8.40
CA GLU A 62 -3.69 -17.48 -7.88
C GLU A 62 -3.68 -17.72 -6.37
N CYS A 63 -4.68 -17.22 -5.65
CA CYS A 63 -4.79 -17.31 -4.20
C CYS A 63 -5.67 -18.46 -3.73
N ARG A 64 -6.27 -19.23 -4.65
CA ARG A 64 -7.07 -20.41 -4.30
C ARG A 64 -6.19 -21.56 -3.84
N ASP A 65 -6.70 -22.31 -2.88
CA ASP A 65 -6.10 -23.58 -2.45
C ASP A 65 -6.46 -24.72 -3.42
N LYS A 66 -5.93 -25.91 -3.16
CA LYS A 66 -6.20 -27.13 -3.96
C LYS A 66 -7.69 -27.54 -3.97
N LYS A 67 -8.49 -27.01 -3.03
CA LYS A 67 -9.94 -27.24 -2.93
C LYS A 67 -10.75 -26.10 -3.54
N GLY A 68 -10.10 -25.13 -4.17
CA GLY A 68 -10.73 -23.95 -4.78
C GLY A 68 -11.12 -22.86 -3.79
N LYS A 69 -10.83 -23.01 -2.48
CA LYS A 69 -11.15 -22.01 -1.47
C LYS A 69 -10.16 -20.85 -1.55
N LEU A 70 -10.68 -19.62 -1.51
CA LEU A 70 -9.88 -18.40 -1.52
C LEU A 70 -9.32 -18.12 -0.12
N ASP A 71 -8.00 -17.93 -0.03
CA ASP A 71 -7.32 -17.50 1.18
C ASP A 71 -7.28 -15.96 1.22
N GLU A 72 -8.07 -15.36 2.10
CA GLU A 72 -8.18 -13.89 2.24
C GLU A 72 -6.85 -13.23 2.52
N LYS A 73 -6.04 -13.75 3.47
CA LYS A 73 -4.74 -13.15 3.82
C LYS A 73 -3.81 -13.13 2.62
N LYS A 74 -3.71 -14.27 1.93
CA LYS A 74 -2.90 -14.41 0.73
C LYS A 74 -3.41 -13.49 -0.39
N ALA A 75 -4.74 -13.42 -0.57
CA ALA A 75 -5.36 -12.57 -1.57
C ALA A 75 -5.06 -11.09 -1.33
N VAL A 76 -5.24 -10.59 -0.10
CA VAL A 76 -4.93 -9.20 0.25
C VAL A 76 -3.46 -8.87 -0.01
N ILE A 77 -2.52 -9.74 0.38
CA ILE A 77 -1.08 -9.52 0.13
C ILE A 77 -0.79 -9.48 -1.38
N LYS A 78 -1.36 -10.40 -2.15
CA LYS A 78 -1.19 -10.45 -3.60
C LYS A 78 -1.78 -9.22 -4.30
N LEU A 79 -2.94 -8.74 -3.84
CA LEU A 79 -3.55 -7.49 -4.36
C LEU A 79 -2.68 -6.27 -4.05
N ILE A 80 -2.08 -6.19 -2.84
CA ILE A 80 -1.11 -5.14 -2.50
C ILE A 80 0.05 -5.15 -3.50
N ASP A 81 0.64 -6.32 -3.74
CA ASP A 81 1.82 -6.46 -4.59
C ASP A 81 1.50 -6.21 -6.07
N ALA A 82 0.39 -6.75 -6.57
CA ALA A 82 0.00 -6.62 -7.98
C ALA A 82 -0.34 -5.17 -8.36
N PHE A 83 -1.10 -4.48 -7.49
CA PHE A 83 -1.59 -3.12 -7.79
C PHE A 83 -0.82 -2.00 -7.09
N THR A 84 0.17 -2.32 -6.26
CA THR A 84 0.96 -1.35 -5.49
C THR A 84 0.07 -0.39 -4.69
N VAL A 85 -0.85 -0.96 -3.93
CA VAL A 85 -1.81 -0.24 -3.10
C VAL A 85 -1.56 -0.48 -1.62
N SER A 86 -2.14 0.35 -0.74
CA SER A 86 -2.12 0.13 0.69
C SER A 86 -2.97 -1.09 1.10
N GLN A 87 -2.73 -1.59 2.30
CA GLN A 87 -3.53 -2.67 2.87
C GLN A 87 -5.02 -2.30 2.94
N TYR A 88 -5.34 -1.04 3.23
CA TYR A 88 -6.71 -0.55 3.25
C TYR A 88 -7.39 -0.67 1.88
N THR A 89 -6.71 -0.21 0.83
CA THR A 89 -7.22 -0.28 -0.55
C THR A 89 -7.35 -1.73 -1.02
N ALA A 90 -6.38 -2.60 -0.70
CA ALA A 90 -6.45 -4.02 -1.05
C ALA A 90 -7.62 -4.75 -0.36
N LYS A 91 -7.90 -4.45 0.92
CA LYS A 91 -9.08 -4.99 1.60
C LYS A 91 -10.39 -4.52 0.96
N LYS A 92 -10.46 -3.26 0.52
CA LYS A 92 -11.62 -2.76 -0.26
C LYS A 92 -11.77 -3.49 -1.59
N LEU A 93 -10.67 -3.72 -2.33
CA LEU A 93 -10.71 -4.50 -3.57
C LEU A 93 -11.20 -5.92 -3.32
N PHE A 94 -10.72 -6.57 -2.27
CA PHE A 94 -11.17 -7.91 -1.89
C PHE A 94 -12.68 -7.96 -1.58
N ALA A 95 -13.19 -6.94 -0.90
CA ALA A 95 -14.61 -6.83 -0.54
C ALA A 95 -15.56 -6.64 -1.73
N TYR A 96 -15.06 -6.36 -2.93
CA TYR A 96 -15.90 -6.33 -4.14
C TYR A 96 -16.22 -7.73 -4.68
N HIS A 97 -15.64 -8.80 -4.12
CA HIS A 97 -15.93 -10.20 -4.50
C HIS A 97 -15.81 -10.45 -6.02
N LEU A 98 -14.66 -10.06 -6.57
CA LEU A 98 -14.36 -10.20 -8.01
C LEU A 98 -13.73 -11.57 -8.33
N GLU A 99 -14.25 -12.66 -7.73
CA GLU A 99 -13.89 -14.04 -8.09
C GLU A 99 -14.32 -14.40 -9.53
N LYS A 100 -15.25 -13.61 -10.08
CA LYS A 100 -15.62 -13.61 -11.49
C LYS A 100 -15.68 -12.16 -11.97
N PRO A 101 -15.16 -11.87 -13.17
CA PRO A 101 -15.26 -10.52 -13.74
C PRO A 101 -16.74 -10.14 -13.92
N ARG A 102 -17.07 -8.92 -13.57
CA ARG A 102 -18.39 -8.33 -13.77
C ARG A 102 -18.28 -6.85 -14.11
N ASP A 103 -19.34 -6.28 -14.63
CA ASP A 103 -19.41 -4.84 -14.83
C ASP A 103 -19.35 -4.09 -13.49
N MET A 104 -18.41 -3.15 -13.39
CA MET A 104 -18.15 -2.34 -12.20
C MET A 104 -18.51 -0.87 -12.40
N SER A 105 -19.23 -0.54 -13.49
CA SER A 105 -19.56 0.86 -13.84
C SER A 105 -20.32 1.57 -12.73
N GLY A 106 -21.24 0.86 -12.05
CA GLY A 106 -22.01 1.41 -10.94
C GLY A 106 -21.15 1.78 -9.73
N GLU A 107 -20.09 1.02 -9.45
CA GLU A 107 -19.14 1.27 -8.36
C GLU A 107 -18.08 2.31 -8.75
N ILE A 108 -17.69 2.35 -10.01
CA ILE A 108 -16.67 3.29 -10.53
C ILE A 108 -17.22 4.71 -10.62
N ALA A 109 -18.46 4.89 -11.09
CA ALA A 109 -19.05 6.21 -11.33
C ALA A 109 -19.00 7.12 -10.08
N PRO A 110 -19.45 6.71 -8.89
CA PRO A 110 -19.40 7.56 -7.71
C PRO A 110 -17.97 7.87 -7.24
N LEU A 111 -17.02 6.93 -7.43
CA LEU A 111 -15.62 7.16 -7.09
C LEU A 111 -15.00 8.25 -7.97
N LYS A 112 -15.24 8.20 -9.28
CA LYS A 112 -14.79 9.22 -10.24
C LYS A 112 -15.47 10.56 -9.97
N ALA A 113 -16.79 10.58 -9.83
CA ALA A 113 -17.54 11.81 -9.57
C ALA A 113 -17.03 12.56 -8.33
N LYS A 114 -16.68 11.84 -7.26
CA LYS A 114 -16.11 12.43 -6.05
C LYS A 114 -14.75 13.10 -6.31
N VAL A 115 -13.89 12.47 -7.08
CA VAL A 115 -12.58 13.01 -7.45
C VAL A 115 -12.73 14.22 -8.36
N ASP A 116 -13.56 14.13 -9.37
CA ASP A 116 -13.78 15.19 -10.35
C ASP A 116 -14.42 16.44 -9.71
N ALA A 117 -15.37 16.25 -8.80
CA ALA A 117 -15.95 17.33 -8.01
C ALA A 117 -14.89 18.06 -7.16
N ALA A 118 -13.98 17.33 -6.52
CA ALA A 118 -12.92 17.94 -5.72
C ALA A 118 -11.90 18.70 -6.58
N ARG A 119 -11.59 18.20 -7.77
CA ARG A 119 -10.73 18.90 -8.75
C ARG A 119 -11.40 20.17 -9.27
N ALA A 120 -12.66 20.06 -9.68
CA ALA A 120 -13.44 21.21 -10.17
C ALA A 120 -13.58 22.31 -9.11
N ALA A 121 -13.67 21.94 -7.83
CA ALA A 121 -13.71 22.88 -6.71
C ALA A 121 -12.32 23.44 -6.33
N GLY A 122 -11.24 23.05 -7.01
CA GLY A 122 -9.88 23.50 -6.72
C GLY A 122 -9.35 23.05 -5.35
N LEU A 123 -9.84 21.94 -4.81
CA LEU A 123 -9.47 21.46 -3.48
C LEU A 123 -8.21 20.60 -3.50
N ILE A 124 -7.86 20.01 -4.64
CA ILE A 124 -6.72 19.13 -4.83
C ILE A 124 -6.02 19.40 -6.17
N THR A 125 -4.73 19.11 -6.22
CA THR A 125 -3.95 19.09 -7.46
C THR A 125 -4.18 17.78 -8.24
N GLU A 126 -3.59 17.66 -9.43
CA GLU A 126 -3.62 16.43 -10.25
C GLU A 126 -3.12 15.19 -9.47
N ASP A 127 -2.10 15.35 -8.64
CA ASP A 127 -1.49 14.28 -7.82
C ASP A 127 -2.11 14.15 -6.42
N PHE A 128 -3.28 14.78 -6.20
CA PHE A 128 -4.07 14.75 -4.96
C PHE A 128 -3.47 15.49 -3.77
N GLN A 129 -2.51 16.41 -3.98
CA GLN A 129 -2.07 17.31 -2.94
C GLN A 129 -3.20 18.30 -2.61
N VAL A 130 -3.45 18.52 -1.32
CA VAL A 130 -4.47 19.48 -0.86
C VAL A 130 -4.09 20.89 -1.28
N ILE A 131 -5.05 21.67 -1.76
CA ILE A 131 -4.89 23.09 -2.07
C ILE A 131 -5.46 23.91 -0.90
N ARG A 132 -4.68 24.86 -0.39
CA ARG A 132 -5.12 25.89 0.56
C ARG A 132 -4.70 27.25 0.06
N ASP A 133 -5.59 28.22 0.14
CA ASP A 133 -5.35 29.60 -0.32
C ASP A 133 -4.82 29.64 -1.77
N GLY A 134 -5.35 28.78 -2.63
CA GLY A 134 -4.99 28.67 -4.04
C GLY A 134 -3.62 28.04 -4.34
N LYS A 135 -2.93 27.48 -3.32
CA LYS A 135 -1.59 26.87 -3.47
C LYS A 135 -1.54 25.45 -2.94
N PRO A 136 -0.68 24.58 -3.51
CA PRO A 136 -0.41 23.26 -2.95
C PRO A 136 0.10 23.37 -1.52
N TYR A 137 -0.56 22.68 -0.58
CA TYR A 137 -0.31 22.81 0.85
C TYR A 137 0.79 21.85 1.30
N THR A 138 1.79 22.39 2.02
CA THR A 138 2.82 21.65 2.75
C THR A 138 2.69 21.92 4.25
N ALA A 139 3.13 20.98 5.07
CA ALA A 139 3.16 21.14 6.52
C ALA A 139 4.34 20.37 7.13
N VAL A 140 4.87 20.89 8.23
CA VAL A 140 5.84 20.14 9.05
C VAL A 140 5.07 19.08 9.83
N ARG A 141 5.17 17.82 9.39
CA ARG A 141 4.39 16.71 9.92
C ARG A 141 5.15 15.40 9.93
N LYS A 142 4.63 14.42 10.62
CA LYS A 142 5.05 13.02 10.46
C LYS A 142 4.35 12.39 9.25
N LEU A 143 4.92 11.30 8.75
CA LEU A 143 4.25 10.46 7.77
C LEU A 143 2.94 9.90 8.36
N THR A 144 1.89 9.88 7.56
CA THR A 144 0.63 9.23 7.91
C THR A 144 0.80 7.70 7.89
N LYS A 145 -0.12 6.98 8.53
CA LYS A 145 -0.13 5.50 8.48
C LYS A 145 -0.20 4.97 7.05
N GLU A 146 -0.95 5.65 6.18
CA GLU A 146 -1.06 5.29 4.75
C GLU A 146 0.28 5.47 4.02
N GLU A 147 0.98 6.59 4.24
CA GLU A 147 2.29 6.84 3.63
C GLU A 147 3.34 5.84 4.10
N ILE A 148 3.34 5.50 5.40
CA ILE A 148 4.21 4.47 5.95
C ILE A 148 3.91 3.11 5.31
N ASP A 149 2.63 2.72 5.26
CA ASP A 149 2.23 1.42 4.67
C ASP A 149 2.64 1.32 3.20
N LEU A 150 2.36 2.35 2.39
CA LEU A 150 2.77 2.39 0.99
C LEU A 150 4.30 2.30 0.83
N SER A 151 5.06 3.00 1.66
CA SER A 151 6.53 2.97 1.63
C SER A 151 7.07 1.60 1.99
N VAL A 152 6.59 0.99 3.09
CA VAL A 152 6.97 -0.35 3.54
C VAL A 152 6.64 -1.38 2.45
N ARG A 153 5.43 -1.35 1.87
CA ARG A 153 5.01 -2.29 0.82
C ARG A 153 5.84 -2.15 -0.44
N ARG A 154 6.13 -0.91 -0.85
CA ARG A 154 6.99 -0.65 -2.01
C ARG A 154 8.38 -1.26 -1.83
N VAL A 155 9.04 -1.01 -0.69
CA VAL A 155 10.38 -1.52 -0.42
C VAL A 155 10.36 -3.04 -0.28
N SER A 156 9.42 -3.60 0.49
CA SER A 156 9.30 -5.05 0.70
C SER A 156 9.14 -5.83 -0.60
N ARG A 157 8.45 -5.25 -1.59
CA ARG A 157 8.34 -5.83 -2.93
C ARG A 157 9.67 -5.82 -3.67
N ILE A 158 10.42 -4.71 -3.62
CA ILE A 158 11.72 -4.58 -4.28
C ILE A 158 12.69 -5.65 -3.75
N VAL A 159 12.74 -5.84 -2.43
CA VAL A 159 13.63 -6.82 -1.78
C VAL A 159 12.99 -8.22 -1.65
N LYS A 160 11.80 -8.44 -2.21
CA LYS A 160 11.09 -9.75 -2.28
C LYS A 160 10.80 -10.37 -0.91
N ILE A 161 10.28 -9.58 0.04
CA ILE A 161 9.90 -10.04 1.38
C ILE A 161 8.43 -9.75 1.73
N SER A 162 7.61 -9.34 0.77
CA SER A 162 6.20 -8.95 0.98
C SER A 162 5.37 -10.01 1.73
N MET A 163 5.68 -11.30 1.52
CA MET A 163 4.94 -12.41 2.15
C MET A 163 5.29 -12.63 3.63
N PHE A 164 6.29 -11.92 4.16
CA PHE A 164 6.81 -12.14 5.51
C PHE A 164 6.50 -11.00 6.48
N MET A 165 5.66 -10.02 6.08
CA MET A 165 5.42 -8.80 6.85
C MET A 165 4.94 -9.03 8.28
N ASP A 166 4.16 -10.09 8.51
CA ASP A 166 3.61 -10.44 9.82
C ASP A 166 4.50 -11.40 10.63
N ARG A 167 5.65 -11.82 10.08
CA ARG A 167 6.59 -12.72 10.75
C ARG A 167 7.58 -11.95 11.63
N TYR A 168 8.11 -12.65 12.63
CA TYR A 168 9.21 -12.17 13.45
C TYR A 168 10.57 -12.57 12.84
N PRO A 169 11.66 -11.85 13.15
CA PRO A 169 12.99 -12.16 12.63
C PRO A 169 13.42 -13.63 12.85
N ALA A 170 13.09 -14.22 13.99
CA ALA A 170 13.41 -15.61 14.30
C ALA A 170 12.77 -16.65 13.36
N GLU A 171 11.70 -16.26 12.66
CA GLU A 171 10.98 -17.11 11.71
C GLU A 171 11.52 -16.99 10.27
N LEU A 172 12.59 -16.23 10.08
CA LEU A 172 13.19 -15.92 8.79
C LEU A 172 14.53 -16.62 8.63
N SER A 173 14.85 -17.03 7.40
CA SER A 173 16.22 -17.45 7.06
C SER A 173 17.20 -16.25 7.13
N GLY A 174 18.50 -16.50 7.27
CA GLY A 174 19.51 -15.45 7.31
C GLY A 174 19.45 -14.49 6.12
N GLY A 175 19.26 -15.02 4.90
CA GLY A 175 19.10 -14.18 3.71
C GLY A 175 17.82 -13.35 3.70
N GLN A 176 16.73 -13.82 4.32
CA GLN A 176 15.51 -13.03 4.50
C GLN A 176 15.72 -11.94 5.55
N GLN A 177 16.39 -12.23 6.66
CA GLN A 177 16.74 -11.22 7.67
C GLN A 177 17.63 -10.12 7.09
N GLN A 178 18.60 -10.48 6.24
CA GLN A 178 19.44 -9.51 5.53
C GLN A 178 18.59 -8.58 4.64
N ARG A 179 17.61 -9.10 3.92
CA ARG A 179 16.71 -8.28 3.08
C ARG A 179 15.84 -7.35 3.92
N VAL A 180 15.39 -7.79 5.10
CA VAL A 180 14.67 -6.91 6.04
C VAL A 180 15.56 -5.77 6.54
N ALA A 181 16.82 -6.06 6.84
CA ALA A 181 17.77 -5.06 7.33
C ALA A 181 18.17 -4.01 6.25
N ILE A 182 18.07 -4.38 4.97
CA ILE A 182 18.33 -3.46 3.85
C ILE A 182 17.08 -2.60 3.54
N ALA A 183 15.90 -3.07 3.88
CA ALA A 183 14.63 -2.41 3.58
C ALA A 183 14.38 -1.21 4.47
#